data_aaddfe6e56f892198df5b4e659a17a64
#
_entry.id   aaddfe6e56f892198df5b4e659a17a64
#
_cell.length_a   1.000
_cell.length_b   1.000
_cell.length_c   1.000
_cell.angle_alpha   90.00
_cell.angle_beta   90.00
_cell.angle_gamma   90.00
#
_symmetry.space_group_name_H-M   'P 1'
#
loop_
_entity.id
_entity.type
_entity.pdbx_description
1 polymer ?
#
loop_
_entity_poly.entity_id
_entity_poly.type
_entity_poly.pdbx_seq_one_letter_code
_entity_poly.pdbx_strand_id
1 'polypeptide(L)'
;TQMTVWIDTEKTDDISMHGCIYVPITKDRLIDFLVEYMKKVMSLAGMSSEAIDAEIANSTGVIEQMGLSSEEITDVGVHFATGWPLYVSNSRYVYSTVNGVNTTKQTHMEIEIILPE
;
A
#
# COMPACT_ATOMS: atom_id res chain seq x y z
N THR A 1 4.23 -10.13 -1.99
CA THR A 1 4.45 -8.68 -2.09
C THR A 1 5.94 -8.40 -2.02
N GLN A 2 6.47 -7.74 -3.02
CA GLN A 2 7.86 -7.32 -3.04
C GLN A 2 7.96 -5.95 -2.37
N MET A 3 8.90 -5.85 -1.43
CA MET A 3 9.19 -4.60 -0.75
C MET A 3 10.66 -4.28 -0.98
N THR A 4 10.93 -3.06 -1.43
CA THR A 4 12.30 -2.58 -1.61
C THR A 4 12.59 -1.52 -0.54
N VAL A 5 13.73 -1.69 0.14
CA VAL A 5 14.17 -0.77 1.19
C VAL A 5 15.58 -0.30 0.84
N TRP A 6 15.81 1.01 0.90
CA TRP A 6 17.15 1.56 0.68
C TRP A 6 17.39 2.77 1.58
N ILE A 7 18.66 3.09 1.80
CA ILE A 7 19.07 4.28 2.53
C ILE A 7 19.28 5.42 1.54
N ASP A 8 18.66 6.57 1.81
CA ASP A 8 18.89 7.77 1.03
C ASP A 8 20.17 8.45 1.53
N THR A 9 21.26 8.24 0.82
CA THR A 9 22.58 8.76 1.20
C THR A 9 22.69 10.28 1.04
N GLU A 10 21.90 10.89 0.17
CA GLU A 10 21.91 12.34 -0.01
C GLU A 10 21.27 13.07 1.17
N LYS A 11 20.23 12.49 1.77
CA LYS A 11 19.55 13.06 2.93
C LYS A 11 20.14 12.62 4.27
N THR A 12 20.93 11.57 4.29
CA THR A 12 21.58 11.06 5.51
C THR A 12 22.78 11.94 5.87
N ASP A 13 22.83 12.37 7.10
CA ASP A 13 23.91 13.19 7.64
C ASP A 13 24.43 12.63 8.96
N ASP A 14 25.20 13.41 9.73
CA ASP A 14 25.77 12.98 11.01
C ASP A 14 24.73 12.84 12.13
N ILE A 15 23.55 13.41 11.95
CA ILE A 15 22.49 13.50 12.97
C ILE A 15 21.37 12.50 12.69
N SER A 16 21.01 12.31 11.42
CA SER A 16 19.86 11.51 11.04
C SER A 16 20.15 10.61 9.83
N MET A 17 19.54 9.45 9.86
CA MET A 17 19.51 8.52 8.72
C MET A 17 18.15 8.63 8.04
N HIS A 18 18.15 8.72 6.72
CA HIS A 18 16.94 8.69 5.91
C HIS A 18 16.87 7.40 5.12
N GLY A 19 15.74 6.74 5.19
CA GLY A 19 15.44 5.52 4.45
C GLY A 19 14.18 5.67 3.64
N CYS A 20 14.06 4.86 2.62
CA CYS A 20 12.89 4.81 1.76
C CYS A 20 12.41 3.37 1.63
N ILE A 21 11.09 3.18 1.72
CA ILE A 21 10.43 1.89 1.58
C ILE A 21 9.45 1.99 0.42
N TYR A 22 9.60 1.10 -0.55
CA TYR A 22 8.74 1.03 -1.72
C TYR A 22 7.98 -0.31 -1.72
N VAL A 23 6.66 -0.25 -1.77
CA VAL A 23 5.80 -1.43 -1.79
C VAL A 23 4.87 -1.35 -3.00
N PRO A 24 5.16 -2.09 -4.08
CA PRO A 24 4.22 -2.22 -5.19
C PRO A 24 3.18 -3.29 -4.88
N ILE A 25 1.93 -3.02 -5.23
CA ILE A 25 0.85 -3.99 -5.14
C ILE A 25 0.30 -4.18 -6.56
N THR A 26 0.65 -5.30 -7.17
CA THR A 26 0.17 -5.64 -8.51
C THR A 26 -1.31 -5.99 -8.48
N LYS A 27 -1.95 -5.97 -9.66
CA LYS A 27 -3.34 -6.38 -9.82
C LYS A 27 -3.59 -7.78 -9.24
N ASP A 28 -2.70 -8.72 -9.52
CA ASP A 28 -2.86 -10.10 -9.06
C ASP A 28 -2.80 -10.21 -7.53
N ARG A 29 -1.89 -9.47 -6.89
CA ARG A 29 -1.79 -9.42 -5.44
C ARG A 29 -3.00 -8.77 -4.80
N LEU A 30 -3.52 -7.71 -5.41
CA LEU A 30 -4.72 -7.05 -4.95
C LEU A 30 -5.93 -7.98 -5.02
N ILE A 31 -6.06 -8.73 -6.12
CA ILE A 31 -7.12 -9.72 -6.29
C ILE A 31 -7.02 -10.81 -5.22
N ASP A 32 -5.82 -11.38 -5.00
CA ASP A 32 -5.60 -12.40 -3.98
C ASP A 32 -6.03 -11.91 -2.58
N PHE A 33 -5.65 -10.69 -2.23
CA PHE A 33 -6.03 -10.10 -0.96
C PHE A 33 -7.54 -9.92 -0.83
N LEU A 34 -8.19 -9.40 -1.86
CA LEU A 34 -9.64 -9.20 -1.87
C LEU A 34 -10.40 -10.51 -1.80
N VAL A 35 -9.93 -11.54 -2.49
CA VAL A 35 -10.53 -12.88 -2.45
C VAL A 35 -10.48 -13.45 -1.03
N GLU A 36 -9.34 -13.40 -0.37
CA GLU A 36 -9.20 -13.88 1.00
C GLU A 36 -10.09 -13.09 1.97
N TYR A 37 -10.14 -11.77 1.81
CA TYR A 37 -10.98 -10.92 2.63
C TYR A 37 -12.46 -11.25 2.45
N MET A 38 -12.92 -11.39 1.20
CA MET A 38 -14.30 -11.74 0.89
C MET A 38 -14.69 -13.11 1.46
N LYS A 39 -13.84 -14.11 1.32
CA LYS A 39 -14.07 -15.44 1.89
C LYS A 39 -14.29 -15.36 3.41
N LYS A 40 -13.45 -14.60 4.11
CA LYS A 40 -13.58 -14.42 5.55
C LYS A 40 -14.88 -13.74 5.94
N VAL A 41 -15.19 -12.62 5.32
CA VAL A 41 -16.39 -11.84 5.63
C VAL A 41 -17.66 -12.61 5.33
N MET A 42 -17.74 -13.24 4.17
CA MET A 42 -18.92 -13.99 3.74
C MET A 42 -19.12 -15.26 4.57
N SER A 43 -18.04 -15.92 4.96
CA SER A 43 -18.10 -17.09 5.84
C SER A 43 -18.63 -16.71 7.22
N LEU A 44 -18.19 -15.58 7.76
CA LEU A 44 -18.70 -15.05 9.03
C LEU A 44 -20.17 -14.64 8.94
N ALA A 45 -20.64 -14.24 7.77
CA ALA A 45 -22.05 -13.92 7.52
C ALA A 45 -22.94 -15.15 7.33
N GLY A 46 -22.37 -16.36 7.35
CA GLY A 46 -23.12 -17.61 7.23
C GLY A 46 -23.45 -18.02 5.79
N MET A 47 -22.78 -17.45 4.79
CA MET A 47 -22.99 -17.84 3.40
C MET A 47 -22.44 -19.24 3.11
N SER A 48 -23.11 -19.98 2.21
CA SER A 48 -22.61 -21.28 1.76
C SER A 48 -21.35 -21.12 0.92
N SER A 49 -20.50 -22.15 0.87
CA SER A 49 -19.29 -22.13 0.06
C SER A 49 -19.59 -21.94 -1.43
N GLU A 50 -20.69 -22.49 -1.93
CA GLU A 50 -21.13 -22.32 -3.32
C GLU A 50 -21.49 -20.86 -3.61
N ALA A 51 -22.23 -20.21 -2.72
CA ALA A 51 -22.58 -18.79 -2.85
C ALA A 51 -21.36 -17.88 -2.77
N ILE A 52 -20.41 -18.19 -1.89
CA ILE A 52 -19.15 -17.47 -1.76
C ILE A 52 -18.34 -17.58 -3.06
N ASP A 53 -18.17 -18.78 -3.60
CA ASP A 53 -17.41 -18.99 -4.83
C ASP A 53 -18.02 -18.26 -6.03
N ALA A 54 -19.33 -18.24 -6.14
CA ALA A 54 -20.04 -17.52 -7.19
C ALA A 54 -19.82 -16.01 -7.11
N GLU A 55 -19.90 -15.46 -5.90
CA GLU A 55 -19.70 -14.01 -5.68
C GLU A 55 -18.25 -13.60 -5.92
N ILE A 56 -17.29 -14.43 -5.52
CA ILE A 56 -15.86 -14.18 -5.75
C ILE A 56 -15.56 -14.17 -7.24
N ALA A 57 -16.08 -15.15 -8.00
CA ALA A 57 -15.88 -15.21 -9.45
C ALA A 57 -16.41 -13.94 -10.14
N ASN A 58 -17.59 -13.46 -9.72
CA ASN A 58 -18.18 -12.25 -10.27
C ASN A 58 -17.36 -11.00 -9.93
N SER A 59 -16.96 -10.84 -8.67
CA SER A 59 -16.19 -9.70 -8.20
C SER A 59 -14.78 -9.67 -8.80
N THR A 60 -14.14 -10.81 -8.94
CA THR A 60 -12.80 -10.93 -9.56
C THR A 60 -12.84 -10.48 -11.01
N GLY A 61 -13.87 -10.88 -11.77
CA GLY A 61 -14.04 -10.45 -13.15
C GLY A 61 -14.16 -8.93 -13.28
N VAL A 62 -14.89 -8.29 -12.38
CA VAL A 62 -15.02 -6.82 -12.35
C VAL A 62 -13.68 -6.15 -12.03
N ILE A 63 -12.95 -6.65 -11.05
CA ILE A 63 -11.65 -6.10 -10.65
C ILE A 63 -10.63 -6.22 -11.79
N GLU A 64 -10.61 -7.35 -12.50
CA GLU A 64 -9.72 -7.53 -13.65
C GLU A 64 -9.99 -6.52 -14.75
N GLN A 65 -11.26 -6.18 -14.98
CA GLN A 65 -11.63 -5.17 -15.97
C GLN A 65 -11.23 -3.76 -15.56
N MET A 66 -11.14 -3.50 -14.25
CA MET A 66 -10.75 -2.18 -13.73
C MET A 66 -9.26 -1.91 -13.81
N GLY A 67 -8.44 -2.93 -14.05
CA GLY A 67 -6.98 -2.76 -14.15
C GLY A 67 -6.36 -2.14 -12.92
N LEU A 68 -6.84 -2.50 -11.72
CA LEU A 68 -6.38 -1.91 -10.47
C LEU A 68 -4.95 -2.33 -10.11
N SER A 69 -4.15 -1.36 -9.73
CA SER A 69 -2.84 -1.56 -9.11
C SER A 69 -2.58 -0.44 -8.12
N SER A 70 -1.63 -0.64 -7.24
CA SER A 70 -1.29 0.34 -6.22
C SER A 70 0.21 0.31 -5.95
N GLU A 71 0.77 1.45 -5.57
CA GLU A 71 2.13 1.52 -5.05
C GLU A 71 2.19 2.48 -3.87
N GLU A 72 3.08 2.22 -2.96
CA GLU A 72 3.25 3.00 -1.75
C GLU A 72 4.73 3.29 -1.54
N ILE A 73 5.05 4.56 -1.30
CA ILE A 73 6.41 5.01 -1.05
C ILE A 73 6.41 5.67 0.33
N THR A 74 7.27 5.19 1.22
CA THR A 74 7.44 5.74 2.55
C THR A 74 8.88 6.21 2.74
N ASP A 75 9.04 7.48 3.07
CA ASP A 75 10.32 8.07 3.47
C ASP A 75 10.34 8.25 4.97
N VAL A 76 11.42 7.83 5.62
CA VAL A 76 11.57 7.92 7.07
C VAL A 76 12.91 8.55 7.40
N GLY A 77 12.92 9.54 8.27
CA GLY A 77 14.13 10.09 8.86
C GLY A 77 14.20 9.69 10.34
N VAL A 78 15.35 9.14 10.77
CA VAL A 78 15.54 8.65 12.15
C VAL A 78 16.76 9.33 12.76
N HIS A 79 16.60 9.82 13.98
CA HIS A 79 17.69 10.43 14.74
C HIS A 79 18.66 9.36 15.25
N PHE A 80 19.95 9.49 14.95
CA PHE A 80 20.93 8.45 15.29
C PHE A 80 21.07 8.22 16.80
N ALA A 81 21.13 9.30 17.56
CA ALA A 81 21.43 9.18 18.99
C ALA A 81 20.30 8.54 19.80
N THR A 82 19.05 8.77 19.41
CA THR A 82 17.87 8.33 20.18
C THR A 82 17.07 7.24 19.51
N GLY A 83 17.26 7.02 18.21
CA GLY A 83 16.40 6.13 17.43
C GLY A 83 14.98 6.66 17.18
N TRP A 84 14.69 7.91 17.56
CA TRP A 84 13.39 8.49 17.35
C TRP A 84 13.15 8.84 15.89
N PRO A 85 11.96 8.58 15.37
CA PRO A 85 11.60 9.08 14.05
C PRO A 85 11.46 10.60 14.10
N LEU A 86 12.10 11.28 13.14
CA LEU A 86 12.00 12.73 12.98
C LEU A 86 11.04 13.12 11.87
N TYR A 87 10.91 12.26 10.90
CA TYR A 87 10.15 12.55 9.69
C TYR A 87 9.60 11.26 9.12
N VAL A 88 8.34 11.29 8.74
CA VAL A 88 7.69 10.21 8.00
C VAL A 88 6.85 10.84 6.90
N SER A 89 7.09 10.42 5.68
CA SER A 89 6.29 10.81 4.52
C SER A 89 5.79 9.54 3.84
N ASN A 90 4.50 9.45 3.62
CA ASN A 90 3.89 8.31 2.96
C ASN A 90 3.07 8.80 1.78
N SER A 91 3.34 8.26 0.60
CA SER A 91 2.57 8.53 -0.61
C SER A 91 2.03 7.21 -1.15
N ARG A 92 0.74 7.16 -1.34
CA ARG A 92 0.05 6.01 -1.93
C ARG A 92 -0.59 6.42 -3.24
N TYR A 93 -0.37 5.63 -4.27
CA TYR A 93 -0.95 5.82 -5.59
C TYR A 93 -1.82 4.63 -5.93
N VAL A 94 -3.05 4.88 -6.34
CA VAL A 94 -3.97 3.84 -6.82
C VAL A 94 -4.26 4.14 -8.28
N TYR A 95 -3.98 3.18 -9.13
CA TYR A 95 -4.19 3.27 -10.57
C TYR A 95 -5.37 2.41 -10.97
N SER A 96 -6.24 2.94 -11.82
CA SER A 96 -7.35 2.19 -12.38
C SER A 96 -7.56 2.55 -13.84
N THR A 97 -8.06 1.60 -14.62
CA THR A 97 -8.45 1.80 -16.01
C THR A 97 -9.87 1.30 -16.18
N VAL A 98 -10.80 2.22 -16.48
CA VAL A 98 -12.21 1.91 -16.70
C VAL A 98 -12.62 2.47 -18.05
N ASN A 99 -13.13 1.61 -18.93
CA ASN A 99 -13.55 1.99 -20.28
C ASN A 99 -12.48 2.73 -21.08
N GLY A 100 -11.21 2.30 -20.92
CA GLY A 100 -10.08 2.93 -21.59
C GLY A 100 -9.60 4.24 -20.96
N VAL A 101 -10.20 4.66 -19.86
CA VAL A 101 -9.79 5.88 -19.15
C VAL A 101 -8.90 5.51 -17.96
N ASN A 102 -7.67 6.03 -17.95
CA ASN A 102 -6.73 5.82 -16.87
C ASN A 102 -6.95 6.88 -15.79
N THR A 103 -7.11 6.43 -14.54
CA THR A 103 -7.29 7.30 -13.39
C THR A 103 -6.22 6.98 -12.34
N THR A 104 -5.61 8.03 -11.79
CA THR A 104 -4.65 7.90 -10.69
C THR A 104 -5.17 8.69 -9.48
N LYS A 105 -5.27 8.02 -8.35
CA LYS A 105 -5.61 8.67 -7.08
C LYS A 105 -4.38 8.65 -6.19
N GLN A 106 -3.97 9.83 -5.71
CA GLN A 106 -2.85 9.99 -4.80
C GLN A 106 -3.35 10.37 -3.41
N THR A 107 -2.79 9.71 -2.40
CA THR A 107 -2.95 10.08 -0.99
C THR A 107 -1.58 10.32 -0.41
N HIS A 108 -1.39 11.44 0.27
CA HIS A 108 -0.11 11.83 0.85
C HIS A 108 -0.29 12.22 2.31
N MET A 109 0.66 11.77 3.15
CA MET A 109 0.71 12.12 4.56
C MET A 109 2.15 12.45 4.94
N GLU A 110 2.35 13.54 5.66
CA GLU A 110 3.64 13.92 6.22
C GLU A 110 3.51 14.15 7.71
N ILE A 111 4.48 13.64 8.46
CA ILE A 111 4.60 13.89 9.89
C ILE A 111 6.04 14.30 10.17
N GLU A 112 6.20 15.46 10.80
CA GLU A 112 7.50 15.95 11.27
C GLU A 112 7.48 16.04 12.78
N ILE A 113 8.49 15.46 13.42
CA ILE A 113 8.62 15.45 14.87
C ILE A 113 9.81 16.30 15.24
N ILE A 114 9.55 17.31 16.08
CA ILE A 114 10.58 18.20 16.61
C ILE A 114 10.95 17.69 17.99
N LEU A 115 12.23 17.31 18.16
CA LEU A 115 12.72 16.87 19.46
C LEU A 115 12.92 18.07 20.39
N PRO A 116 12.57 17.95 21.67
CA PRO A 116 12.86 19.01 22.65
C PRO A 116 14.37 19.19 22.83
N GLU A 117 14.77 20.44 23.01
CA GLU A 117 16.17 20.75 23.27
C GLU A 117 16.63 20.29 24.65
#